data_77c7f8ff293bf77a6de2afc655a64e64
#
_entry.id   77c7f8ff293bf77a6de2afc655a64e64
#
_cell.length_a   1.000
_cell.length_b   1.000
_cell.length_c   1.000
_cell.angle_alpha   90.00
_cell.angle_beta   90.00
_cell.angle_gamma   90.00
#
_symmetry.space_group_name_H-M   'P 1'
#
loop_
_entity.id
_entity.type
_entity.pdbx_description
1 polymer ?
#
loop_
_entity_poly.entity_id
_entity_poly.type
_entity_poly.pdbx_seq_one_letter_code
_entity_poly.pdbx_strand_id
1 'polypeptide(L)'
;MNNKKSILVLSILSLLFIQLNAQQTRTGRIEESLTTFNDVLRQLDMNYVDTLNYESITETAINQALRKVDPYTVYFPKKKDDDLRMLTTGKYGGIGAIIQQRDSQVIIANPYEGKPAQRNDVLSGDILLSVDGTSVKDKKVPDVSQLLRGEPGSIVKLELERNGQVINREFAREDIHM
;
A
#
# COMPACT_ATOMS: atom_id res chain seq x y z
N MET A 1 -18.05 62.67 14.92
CA MET A 1 -18.39 61.29 15.32
C MET A 1 -17.96 60.20 14.28
N ASN A 2 -17.27 60.58 13.18
CA ASN A 2 -16.87 59.65 12.11
C ASN A 2 -15.45 59.03 12.25
N ASN A 3 -14.51 59.74 12.91
CA ASN A 3 -13.12 59.28 12.95
C ASN A 3 -12.89 57.95 13.69
N LYS A 4 -13.64 57.70 14.76
CA LYS A 4 -13.49 56.45 15.52
C LYS A 4 -13.94 55.21 14.70
N LYS A 5 -15.01 55.35 13.88
CA LYS A 5 -15.47 54.25 12.99
C LYS A 5 -14.47 53.99 11.86
N SER A 6 -13.88 55.06 11.30
CA SER A 6 -12.85 54.91 10.26
C SER A 6 -11.57 54.25 10.78
N ILE A 7 -11.13 54.56 12.00
CA ILE A 7 -9.97 53.93 12.63
C ILE A 7 -10.23 52.46 12.91
N LEU A 8 -11.45 52.09 13.35
CA LEU A 8 -11.83 50.69 13.59
C LEU A 8 -11.86 49.90 12.28
N VAL A 9 -12.40 50.45 11.22
CA VAL A 9 -12.41 49.81 9.90
C VAL A 9 -11.00 49.62 9.35
N LEU A 10 -10.11 50.62 9.49
CA LEU A 10 -8.72 50.49 9.07
C LEU A 10 -7.96 49.40 9.87
N SER A 11 -8.20 49.30 11.18
CA SER A 11 -7.54 48.28 12.00
C SER A 11 -8.02 46.85 11.67
N ILE A 12 -9.31 46.66 11.34
CA ILE A 12 -9.83 45.37 10.89
C ILE A 12 -9.27 45.02 9.52
N LEU A 13 -9.17 46.00 8.61
CA LEU A 13 -8.57 45.76 7.29
C LEU A 13 -7.08 45.40 7.38
N SER A 14 -6.32 46.02 8.26
CA SER A 14 -4.90 45.71 8.48
C SER A 14 -4.70 44.31 9.07
N LEU A 15 -5.55 43.87 10.00
CA LEU A 15 -5.53 42.54 10.59
C LEU A 15 -5.86 41.46 9.52
N LEU A 16 -6.83 41.72 8.66
CA LEU A 16 -7.15 40.82 7.51
C LEU A 16 -5.98 40.73 6.53
N PHE A 17 -5.30 41.82 6.24
CA PHE A 17 -4.11 41.85 5.36
C PHE A 17 -2.94 41.03 5.94
N ILE A 18 -2.73 41.07 7.26
CA ILE A 18 -1.67 40.29 7.93
C ILE A 18 -1.98 38.81 7.88
N GLN A 19 -3.23 38.39 8.03
CA GLN A 19 -3.63 36.98 7.93
C GLN A 19 -3.48 36.43 6.51
N LEU A 20 -3.85 37.22 5.49
CA LEU A 20 -3.69 36.84 4.08
C LEU A 20 -2.21 36.64 3.69
N ASN A 21 -1.33 37.49 4.10
CA ASN A 21 0.11 37.37 3.83
C ASN A 21 0.75 36.18 4.57
N ALA A 22 0.31 35.85 5.79
CA ALA A 22 0.81 34.71 6.55
C ALA A 22 0.42 33.37 5.90
N GLN A 23 -0.76 33.29 5.30
CA GLN A 23 -1.24 32.10 4.60
C GLN A 23 -0.53 31.90 3.25
N GLN A 24 -0.27 32.99 2.52
CA GLN A 24 0.45 32.95 1.25
C GLN A 24 1.91 32.52 1.42
N THR A 25 2.60 32.95 2.48
CA THR A 25 3.97 32.51 2.79
C THR A 25 4.05 31.05 3.22
N ARG A 26 3.02 30.48 3.84
CA ARG A 26 2.98 29.06 4.20
C ARG A 26 2.79 28.18 2.96
N THR A 27 1.86 28.54 2.09
CA THR A 27 1.61 27.83 0.82
C THR A 27 2.83 27.93 -0.10
N GLY A 28 3.46 29.09 -0.23
CA GLY A 28 4.66 29.29 -1.03
C GLY A 28 5.82 28.38 -0.62
N ARG A 29 6.05 28.20 0.70
CA ARG A 29 7.10 27.27 1.17
C ARG A 29 6.81 25.81 0.84
N ILE A 30 5.55 25.40 0.84
CA ILE A 30 5.17 24.05 0.43
C ILE A 30 5.40 23.87 -1.07
N GLU A 31 4.98 24.82 -1.90
CA GLU A 31 5.17 24.80 -3.35
C GLU A 31 6.65 24.77 -3.73
N GLU A 32 7.49 25.58 -3.09
CA GLU A 32 8.94 25.59 -3.30
C GLU A 32 9.58 24.24 -2.95
N SER A 33 9.16 23.65 -1.83
CA SER A 33 9.64 22.32 -1.40
C SER A 33 9.22 21.20 -2.38
N LEU A 34 7.98 21.25 -2.88
CA LEU A 34 7.49 20.30 -3.87
C LEU A 34 8.20 20.46 -5.22
N THR A 35 8.44 21.70 -5.63
CA THR A 35 9.20 21.99 -6.85
C THR A 35 10.60 21.43 -6.76
N THR A 36 11.30 21.69 -5.65
CA THR A 36 12.64 21.14 -5.40
C THR A 36 12.65 19.61 -5.46
N PHE A 37 11.68 18.96 -4.82
CA PHE A 37 11.57 17.49 -4.86
C PHE A 37 11.34 16.97 -6.28
N ASN A 38 10.44 17.60 -7.04
CA ASN A 38 10.18 17.25 -8.43
C ASN A 38 11.42 17.42 -9.32
N ASP A 39 12.17 18.50 -9.14
CA ASP A 39 13.39 18.74 -9.90
C ASP A 39 14.46 17.68 -9.62
N VAL A 40 14.61 17.26 -8.37
CA VAL A 40 15.51 16.15 -8.02
C VAL A 40 15.08 14.85 -8.70
N LEU A 41 13.78 14.50 -8.68
CA LEU A 41 13.29 13.31 -9.37
C LEU A 41 13.52 13.36 -10.87
N ARG A 42 13.32 14.52 -11.50
CA ARG A 42 13.62 14.73 -12.95
C ARG A 42 15.11 14.57 -13.25
N GLN A 43 15.97 15.12 -12.42
CA GLN A 43 17.43 14.98 -12.60
C GLN A 43 17.86 13.51 -12.45
N LEU A 44 17.26 12.77 -11.52
CA LEU A 44 17.49 11.34 -11.39
C LEU A 44 17.02 10.58 -12.64
N ASP A 45 15.83 10.88 -13.16
CA ASP A 45 15.28 10.24 -14.35
C ASP A 45 16.18 10.46 -15.60
N MET A 46 16.72 11.66 -15.74
CA MET A 46 17.55 12.01 -16.90
C MET A 46 18.99 11.50 -16.83
N ASN A 47 19.53 11.31 -15.62
CA ASN A 47 20.98 11.10 -15.45
C ASN A 47 21.32 9.76 -14.79
N TYR A 48 20.35 9.02 -14.22
CA TYR A 48 20.63 7.74 -13.59
C TYR A 48 20.65 6.61 -14.62
N VAL A 49 21.60 5.68 -14.48
CA VAL A 49 21.84 4.63 -15.48
C VAL A 49 20.76 3.54 -15.46
N ASP A 50 20.22 3.24 -14.27
CA ASP A 50 19.23 2.17 -14.10
C ASP A 50 17.81 2.72 -14.04
N THR A 51 16.84 1.87 -14.40
CA THR A 51 15.42 2.21 -14.28
C THR A 51 15.04 2.39 -12.81
N LEU A 52 14.53 3.55 -12.44
CA LEU A 52 14.12 3.88 -11.08
C LEU A 52 12.65 3.53 -10.82
N ASN A 53 12.38 2.97 -9.66
CA ASN A 53 11.01 2.80 -9.16
C ASN A 53 10.58 4.04 -8.39
N TYR A 54 9.95 5.00 -9.07
CA TYR A 54 9.51 6.27 -8.49
C TYR A 54 8.47 6.11 -7.38
N GLU A 55 7.62 5.08 -7.46
CA GLU A 55 6.65 4.77 -6.41
C GLU A 55 7.34 4.42 -5.09
N SER A 56 8.36 3.55 -5.15
CA SER A 56 9.15 3.16 -3.97
C SER A 56 9.98 4.32 -3.42
N ILE A 57 10.56 5.15 -4.28
CA ILE A 57 11.31 6.34 -3.88
C ILE A 57 10.40 7.32 -3.15
N THR A 58 9.21 7.58 -3.70
CA THR A 58 8.24 8.50 -3.11
C THR A 58 7.71 7.98 -1.78
N GLU A 59 7.35 6.68 -1.68
CA GLU A 59 6.94 6.06 -0.42
C GLU A 59 8.03 6.20 0.65
N THR A 60 9.28 5.95 0.28
CA THR A 60 10.43 6.08 1.18
C THR A 60 10.60 7.53 1.66
N ALA A 61 10.54 8.49 0.74
CA ALA A 61 10.68 9.91 1.06
C ALA A 61 9.58 10.40 1.99
N ILE A 62 8.32 10.03 1.75
CA ILE A 62 7.18 10.36 2.61
C ILE A 62 7.39 9.79 4.01
N ASN A 63 7.73 8.50 4.13
CA ASN A 63 7.93 7.86 5.42
C ASN A 63 9.10 8.46 6.20
N GLN A 64 10.20 8.84 5.53
CA GLN A 64 11.31 9.53 6.18
C GLN A 64 10.94 10.96 6.65
N ALA A 65 10.13 11.68 5.88
CA ALA A 65 9.63 12.98 6.28
C ALA A 65 8.71 12.87 7.52
N LEU A 66 7.79 11.89 7.52
CA LEU A 66 6.87 11.65 8.65
C LEU A 66 7.62 11.29 9.93
N ARG A 67 8.65 10.46 9.86
CA ARG A 67 9.49 10.11 11.03
C ARG A 67 10.14 11.30 11.70
N LYS A 68 10.41 12.40 10.95
CA LYS A 68 10.93 13.63 11.53
C LYS A 68 9.87 14.45 12.29
N VAL A 69 8.61 14.24 11.97
CA VAL A 69 7.49 14.93 12.61
C VAL A 69 7.02 14.15 13.83
N ASP A 70 6.81 12.85 13.65
CA ASP A 70 6.28 11.95 14.67
C ASP A 70 6.71 10.51 14.36
N PRO A 71 7.31 9.77 15.32
CA PRO A 71 7.76 8.38 15.11
C PRO A 71 6.61 7.38 14.90
N TYR A 72 5.37 7.74 15.25
CA TYR A 72 4.21 6.86 15.16
C TYR A 72 3.39 7.08 13.89
N THR A 73 3.63 8.18 13.18
CA THR A 73 2.93 8.46 11.92
C THR A 73 3.56 7.71 10.77
N VAL A 74 2.76 6.90 10.07
CA VAL A 74 3.17 6.08 8.91
C VAL A 74 2.25 6.35 7.73
N TYR A 75 2.84 6.46 6.55
CA TYR A 75 2.10 6.56 5.30
C TYR A 75 1.78 5.16 4.75
N PHE A 76 0.50 4.92 4.50
CA PHE A 76 0.02 3.73 3.80
C PHE A 76 -0.42 4.13 2.39
N PRO A 77 0.26 3.67 1.32
CA PRO A 77 -0.21 3.88 -0.04
C PRO A 77 -1.52 3.11 -0.28
N LYS A 78 -2.39 3.64 -1.16
CA LYS A 78 -3.70 3.01 -1.47
C LYS A 78 -3.61 1.54 -1.86
N LYS A 79 -2.52 1.11 -2.48
CA LYS A 79 -2.27 -0.30 -2.81
C LYS A 79 -2.07 -1.20 -1.58
N LYS A 80 -1.90 -0.63 -0.38
CA LYS A 80 -1.75 -1.34 0.90
C LYS A 80 -2.98 -1.16 1.81
N ASP A 81 -4.14 -0.79 1.27
CA ASP A 81 -5.38 -0.65 2.06
C ASP A 81 -5.73 -1.95 2.81
N ASP A 82 -5.42 -3.11 2.22
CA ASP A 82 -5.61 -4.41 2.88
C ASP A 82 -4.72 -4.59 4.11
N ASP A 83 -3.46 -4.10 4.07
CA ASP A 83 -2.57 -4.13 5.23
C ASP A 83 -3.08 -3.21 6.34
N LEU A 84 -3.60 -2.04 5.98
CA LEU A 84 -4.21 -1.11 6.94
C LEU A 84 -5.50 -1.71 7.56
N ARG A 85 -6.36 -2.32 6.76
CA ARG A 85 -7.55 -3.06 7.24
C ARG A 85 -7.16 -4.18 8.18
N MET A 86 -6.13 -4.97 7.83
CA MET A 86 -5.63 -6.04 8.69
C MET A 86 -5.15 -5.50 10.04
N LEU A 87 -4.38 -4.39 10.05
CA LEU A 87 -3.87 -3.79 11.28
C LEU A 87 -4.98 -3.19 12.17
N THR A 88 -6.03 -2.65 11.56
CA THR A 88 -7.10 -1.94 12.29
C THR A 88 -8.26 -2.85 12.68
N THR A 89 -8.58 -3.86 11.86
CA THR A 89 -9.76 -4.73 12.05
C THR A 89 -9.41 -6.19 12.30
N GLY A 90 -8.17 -6.60 12.13
CA GLY A 90 -7.75 -8.01 12.13
C GLY A 90 -8.30 -8.82 10.96
N LYS A 91 -8.87 -8.16 9.94
CA LYS A 91 -9.49 -8.78 8.77
C LYS A 91 -8.72 -8.46 7.50
N TYR A 92 -8.58 -9.43 6.63
CA TYR A 92 -8.04 -9.23 5.30
C TYR A 92 -8.75 -10.14 4.29
N GLY A 93 -8.87 -9.66 3.06
CA GLY A 93 -9.40 -10.49 1.97
C GLY A 93 -8.34 -11.46 1.45
N GLY A 94 -8.70 -12.73 1.33
CA GLY A 94 -7.76 -13.75 0.88
C GLY A 94 -8.36 -15.14 0.69
N ILE A 95 -7.49 -16.12 0.51
CA ILE A 95 -7.87 -17.51 0.29
C ILE A 95 -8.10 -18.33 1.57
N GLY A 96 -7.64 -17.83 2.72
CA GLY A 96 -7.75 -18.54 4.01
C GLY A 96 -6.81 -19.75 4.10
N ALA A 97 -5.54 -19.57 3.81
CA ALA A 97 -4.51 -20.59 3.97
C ALA A 97 -3.19 -19.98 4.46
N ILE A 98 -2.45 -20.75 5.25
CA ILE A 98 -1.06 -20.47 5.57
C ILE A 98 -0.19 -20.99 4.44
N ILE A 99 0.75 -20.18 3.97
CA ILE A 99 1.78 -20.56 3.01
C ILE A 99 3.16 -20.53 3.68
N GLN A 100 4.06 -21.36 3.22
CA GLN A 100 5.44 -21.38 3.71
C GLN A 100 6.42 -21.71 2.58
N GLN A 101 7.69 -21.34 2.77
CA GLN A 101 8.77 -21.72 1.87
C GLN A 101 9.30 -23.10 2.27
N ARG A 102 9.44 -23.99 1.28
CA ARG A 102 10.06 -25.29 1.43
C ARG A 102 10.84 -25.62 0.17
N ASP A 103 12.12 -25.93 0.30
CA ASP A 103 13.00 -26.31 -0.82
C ASP A 103 12.93 -25.34 -2.01
N SER A 104 12.97 -24.02 -1.72
CA SER A 104 12.84 -22.94 -2.70
C SER A 104 11.46 -22.81 -3.37
N GLN A 105 10.47 -23.61 -2.97
CA GLN A 105 9.10 -23.55 -3.45
C GLN A 105 8.18 -22.98 -2.39
N VAL A 106 7.10 -22.33 -2.81
CA VAL A 106 6.03 -21.91 -1.90
C VAL A 106 4.96 -22.98 -1.89
N ILE A 107 4.65 -23.48 -0.70
CA ILE A 107 3.64 -24.52 -0.50
C ILE A 107 2.48 -24.00 0.35
N ILE A 108 1.31 -24.60 0.16
CA ILE A 108 0.18 -24.46 1.08
C ILE A 108 0.50 -25.29 2.33
N ALA A 109 0.76 -24.63 3.46
CA ALA A 109 1.07 -25.30 4.71
C ALA A 109 -0.19 -25.77 5.42
N ASN A 110 -1.20 -24.91 5.51
CA ASN A 110 -2.46 -25.24 6.18
C ASN A 110 -3.62 -24.38 5.64
N PRO A 111 -4.56 -24.95 4.89
CA PRO A 111 -5.83 -24.30 4.60
C PRO A 111 -6.68 -24.23 5.87
N TYR A 112 -7.22 -23.04 6.18
CA TYR A 112 -8.09 -22.88 7.35
C TYR A 112 -9.45 -23.57 7.13
N GLU A 113 -9.96 -24.19 8.20
CA GLU A 113 -11.24 -24.87 8.17
C GLU A 113 -12.39 -23.93 7.77
N GLY A 114 -13.23 -24.38 6.86
CA GLY A 114 -14.37 -23.63 6.34
C GLY A 114 -14.03 -22.40 5.48
N LYS A 115 -12.75 -22.16 5.17
CA LYS A 115 -12.33 -21.02 4.33
C LYS A 115 -12.21 -21.40 2.85
N PRO A 116 -12.15 -20.42 1.94
CA PRO A 116 -12.22 -20.64 0.50
C PRO A 116 -11.24 -21.70 -0.02
N ALA A 117 -9.98 -21.65 0.40
CA ALA A 117 -8.98 -22.63 -0.03
C ALA A 117 -9.41 -24.06 0.27
N GLN A 118 -9.81 -24.35 1.51
CA GLN A 118 -10.24 -25.70 1.91
C GLN A 118 -11.50 -26.13 1.17
N ARG A 119 -12.51 -25.27 1.06
CA ARG A 119 -13.77 -25.60 0.36
C ARG A 119 -13.58 -25.87 -1.12
N ASN A 120 -12.50 -25.36 -1.72
CA ASN A 120 -12.17 -25.55 -3.12
C ASN A 120 -11.03 -26.57 -3.34
N ASP A 121 -10.89 -27.54 -2.42
CA ASP A 121 -9.95 -28.65 -2.53
C ASP A 121 -8.49 -28.20 -2.72
N VAL A 122 -8.10 -27.11 -2.02
CA VAL A 122 -6.68 -26.76 -1.83
C VAL A 122 -6.22 -27.46 -0.56
N LEU A 123 -5.19 -28.28 -0.67
CA LEU A 123 -4.73 -29.16 0.42
C LEU A 123 -3.37 -28.74 0.95
N SER A 124 -3.09 -29.16 2.19
CA SER A 124 -1.75 -29.04 2.75
C SER A 124 -0.76 -29.87 1.93
N GLY A 125 0.39 -29.25 1.59
CA GLY A 125 1.43 -29.85 0.76
C GLY A 125 1.32 -29.51 -0.73
N ASP A 126 0.24 -28.89 -1.19
CA ASP A 126 0.16 -28.37 -2.56
C ASP A 126 1.26 -27.34 -2.80
N ILE A 127 2.00 -27.49 -3.89
CA ILE A 127 3.01 -26.53 -4.31
C ILE A 127 2.30 -25.46 -5.16
N LEU A 128 2.50 -24.19 -4.82
CA LEU A 128 1.93 -23.08 -5.56
C LEU A 128 2.83 -22.75 -6.76
N LEU A 129 2.32 -22.83 -7.97
CA LEU A 129 3.04 -22.54 -9.20
C LEU A 129 2.76 -21.14 -9.72
N SER A 130 1.48 -20.73 -9.73
CA SER A 130 1.09 -19.37 -10.14
C SER A 130 -0.17 -18.90 -9.41
N VAL A 131 -0.34 -17.57 -9.35
CA VAL A 131 -1.52 -16.87 -8.84
C VAL A 131 -1.94 -15.85 -9.88
N ASP A 132 -3.19 -15.92 -10.34
CA ASP A 132 -3.76 -15.04 -11.38
C ASP A 132 -2.85 -14.93 -12.62
N GLY A 133 -2.21 -16.05 -13.03
CA GLY A 133 -1.26 -16.12 -14.13
C GLY A 133 0.15 -15.59 -13.82
N THR A 134 0.37 -15.08 -12.63
CA THR A 134 1.71 -14.63 -12.20
C THR A 134 2.47 -15.79 -11.57
N SER A 135 3.59 -16.21 -12.15
CA SER A 135 4.44 -17.26 -11.58
C SER A 135 4.98 -16.85 -10.21
N VAL A 136 4.96 -17.80 -9.26
CA VAL A 136 5.53 -17.60 -7.92
C VAL A 136 6.92 -18.22 -7.77
N LYS A 137 7.48 -18.76 -8.84
CA LYS A 137 8.85 -19.28 -8.85
C LYS A 137 9.84 -18.22 -8.40
N ASP A 138 10.72 -18.56 -7.49
CA ASP A 138 11.75 -17.69 -6.93
C ASP A 138 11.23 -16.48 -6.13
N LYS A 139 9.90 -16.38 -5.88
CA LYS A 139 9.31 -15.34 -5.04
C LYS A 139 9.39 -15.75 -3.57
N LYS A 140 9.52 -14.74 -2.71
CA LYS A 140 9.47 -14.91 -1.25
C LYS A 140 8.02 -15.01 -0.77
N VAL A 141 7.80 -15.66 0.37
CA VAL A 141 6.47 -15.81 0.98
C VAL A 141 5.70 -14.49 1.12
N PRO A 142 6.29 -13.36 1.54
CA PRO A 142 5.56 -12.09 1.61
C PRO A 142 5.00 -11.63 0.25
N ASP A 143 5.78 -11.78 -0.83
CA ASP A 143 5.36 -11.37 -2.18
C ASP A 143 4.21 -12.24 -2.68
N VAL A 144 4.30 -13.56 -2.44
CA VAL A 144 3.24 -14.50 -2.80
C VAL A 144 1.98 -14.27 -1.96
N SER A 145 2.15 -13.96 -0.67
CA SER A 145 1.03 -13.61 0.21
C SER A 145 0.26 -12.41 -0.31
N GLN A 146 0.94 -11.40 -0.85
CA GLN A 146 0.28 -10.25 -1.47
C GLN A 146 -0.53 -10.62 -2.72
N LEU A 147 -0.04 -11.55 -3.55
CA LEU A 147 -0.79 -12.04 -4.71
C LEU A 147 -2.06 -12.80 -4.31
N LEU A 148 -2.00 -13.56 -3.22
CA LEU A 148 -3.15 -14.33 -2.70
C LEU A 148 -4.21 -13.45 -2.05
N ARG A 149 -3.84 -12.27 -1.55
CA ARG A 149 -4.77 -11.28 -0.99
C ARG A 149 -5.53 -10.56 -2.10
N GLY A 150 -6.61 -9.90 -1.73
CA GLY A 150 -7.41 -9.06 -2.60
C GLY A 150 -8.77 -8.79 -2.00
N GLU A 151 -9.60 -8.03 -2.70
CA GLU A 151 -10.93 -7.67 -2.21
C GLU A 151 -11.79 -8.92 -1.99
N PRO A 152 -12.52 -9.03 -0.85
CA PRO A 152 -13.51 -10.08 -0.65
C PRO A 152 -14.51 -10.11 -1.80
N GLY A 153 -14.78 -11.31 -2.33
CA GLY A 153 -15.61 -11.50 -3.53
C GLY A 153 -14.84 -11.49 -4.85
N SER A 154 -13.60 -10.99 -4.88
CA SER A 154 -12.77 -11.07 -6.10
C SER A 154 -12.34 -12.51 -6.36
N ILE A 155 -12.28 -12.89 -7.64
CA ILE A 155 -11.85 -14.24 -8.04
C ILE A 155 -10.33 -14.35 -7.99
N VAL A 156 -9.83 -15.47 -7.48
CA VAL A 156 -8.43 -15.88 -7.55
C VAL A 156 -8.31 -17.15 -8.37
N LYS A 157 -7.27 -17.22 -9.22
CA LYS A 157 -6.91 -18.42 -10.00
C LYS A 157 -5.58 -18.94 -9.50
N LEU A 158 -5.58 -20.18 -9.04
CA LEU A 158 -4.37 -20.84 -8.54
C LEU A 158 -4.00 -21.99 -9.47
N GLU A 159 -2.75 -22.04 -9.86
CA GLU A 159 -2.13 -23.21 -10.44
C GLU A 159 -1.27 -23.88 -9.37
N LEU A 160 -1.56 -25.12 -9.07
CA LEU A 160 -0.95 -25.87 -7.99
C LEU A 160 -0.36 -27.17 -8.55
N GLU A 161 0.66 -27.70 -7.90
CA GLU A 161 1.16 -29.04 -8.16
C GLU A 161 0.89 -29.94 -6.94
N ARG A 162 0.28 -31.09 -7.19
CA ARG A 162 -0.01 -32.13 -6.22
C ARG A 162 0.43 -33.47 -6.76
N ASN A 163 1.37 -34.15 -6.10
CA ASN A 163 1.90 -35.45 -6.50
C ASN A 163 2.43 -35.47 -7.96
N GLY A 164 3.07 -34.41 -8.40
CA GLY A 164 3.60 -34.25 -9.75
C GLY A 164 2.56 -33.91 -10.83
N GLN A 165 1.32 -33.66 -10.45
CA GLN A 165 0.25 -33.28 -11.37
C GLN A 165 -0.15 -31.83 -11.16
N VAL A 166 -0.28 -31.07 -12.24
CA VAL A 166 -0.76 -29.69 -12.21
C VAL A 166 -2.27 -29.68 -12.10
N ILE A 167 -2.79 -28.95 -11.12
CA ILE A 167 -4.21 -28.75 -10.86
C ILE A 167 -4.53 -27.24 -10.82
N ASN A 168 -5.68 -26.89 -11.35
CA ASN A 168 -6.16 -25.52 -11.34
C ASN A 168 -7.33 -25.37 -10.37
N ARG A 169 -7.36 -24.26 -9.65
CA ARG A 169 -8.45 -23.89 -8.75
C ARG A 169 -8.83 -22.42 -9.01
N GLU A 170 -10.13 -22.18 -9.06
CA GLU A 170 -10.67 -20.82 -9.24
C GLU A 170 -11.81 -20.63 -8.26
N PHE A 171 -11.72 -19.59 -7.39
CA PHE A 171 -12.73 -19.32 -6.37
C PHE A 171 -12.64 -17.88 -5.87
N ALA A 172 -13.69 -17.44 -5.17
CA ALA A 172 -13.74 -16.10 -4.60
C ALA A 172 -12.92 -16.01 -3.31
N ARG A 173 -12.20 -14.90 -3.16
CA ARG A 173 -11.57 -14.49 -1.89
C ARG A 173 -12.64 -14.10 -0.87
N GLU A 174 -12.38 -14.30 0.40
CA GLU A 174 -13.29 -13.93 1.48
C GLU A 174 -12.56 -13.16 2.58
N ASP A 175 -13.34 -12.54 3.48
CA ASP A 175 -12.79 -11.99 4.71
C ASP A 175 -12.24 -13.10 5.60
N ILE A 176 -10.94 -13.03 5.87
CA ILE A 176 -10.25 -13.94 6.77
C ILE A 176 -10.04 -13.22 8.10
N HIS A 177 -10.48 -13.85 9.17
CA HIS A 177 -10.26 -13.39 10.54
C HIS A 177 -9.11 -14.20 11.13
N MET A 178 -8.17 -13.53 11.74
CA MET A 178 -7.15 -14.17 12.59
C MET A 178 -7.58 -14.14 14.04
#